data_d2958f4510c0f431f4c94219e0b0fd4c
#
_entry.id   d2958f4510c0f431f4c94219e0b0fd4c
#
_cell.length_a   1.000
_cell.length_b   1.000
_cell.length_c   1.000
_cell.angle_alpha   90.00
_cell.angle_beta   90.00
_cell.angle_gamma   90.00
#
_symmetry.space_group_name_H-M   'P 1'
#
loop_
_entity.id
_entity.type
_entity.pdbx_description
1 polymer ?
#
loop_
_entity_poly.entity_id
_entity_poly.type
_entity_poly.pdbx_seq_one_letter_code
_entity_poly.pdbx_strand_id
1 'polypeptide(L)'
;APAIPETVFVAEAPADAKCVAEAKKAAKKGDTVVIKAKIGGRAEPFIRNRAVVMLADRCLKSCDEIPDDPCTKPWDYCCEPPESKKANMMTMQLVGADGKPLKTGLQGVRDLEPLALVVFEGTVAEIDANGTFVVNATKIHVEKKAPTGKSGAKDVKPDTKPDTKPDAKPAAK
;
A
#
# COMPACT_ATOMS: atom_id res chain seq x y z
N ALA A 1 -19.61 10.61 14.66
CA ALA A 1 -18.63 9.53 14.48
C ALA A 1 -17.43 9.83 15.38
N PRO A 2 -16.88 8.84 16.09
CA PRO A 2 -15.71 9.07 16.92
C PRO A 2 -14.55 9.53 16.04
N ALA A 3 -14.01 10.71 16.34
CA ALA A 3 -12.86 11.25 15.62
C ALA A 3 -11.62 10.37 15.84
N ILE A 4 -10.79 10.26 14.82
CA ILE A 4 -9.50 9.58 14.95
C ILE A 4 -8.63 10.46 15.87
N PRO A 5 -8.08 9.89 16.98
CA PRO A 5 -7.24 10.68 17.88
C PRO A 5 -5.98 11.17 17.14
N GLU A 6 -5.74 12.46 17.14
CA GLU A 6 -4.54 13.03 16.51
C GLU A 6 -3.24 12.54 17.16
N THR A 7 -3.29 12.17 18.43
CA THR A 7 -2.17 11.62 19.20
C THR A 7 -1.64 10.27 18.66
N VAL A 8 -2.42 9.60 17.83
CA VAL A 8 -1.98 8.36 17.14
C VAL A 8 -0.93 8.68 16.07
N PHE A 9 -0.99 9.87 15.47
CA PHE A 9 -0.04 10.26 14.44
C PHE A 9 1.20 10.91 15.07
N VAL A 10 2.35 10.27 14.90
CA VAL A 10 3.62 10.70 15.47
C VAL A 10 4.53 11.28 14.41
N ALA A 11 5.32 12.29 14.79
CA ALA A 11 6.24 12.98 13.88
C ALA A 11 7.47 12.13 13.53
N GLU A 12 7.87 11.25 14.46
CA GLU A 12 9.02 10.37 14.30
C GLU A 12 8.57 8.92 14.19
N ALA A 13 9.22 8.16 13.30
CA ALA A 13 8.94 6.75 13.14
C ALA A 13 9.34 5.97 14.41
N PRO A 14 8.46 5.08 14.91
CA PRO A 14 8.87 4.13 15.94
C PRO A 14 10.10 3.31 15.52
N ALA A 15 11.01 3.07 16.46
CA ALA A 15 12.26 2.37 16.20
C ALA A 15 12.06 0.85 15.98
N ASP A 16 13.05 0.23 15.35
CA ASP A 16 13.13 -1.23 15.17
C ASP A 16 11.97 -1.85 14.37
N ALA A 17 11.48 -1.13 13.37
CA ALA A 17 10.40 -1.60 12.51
C ALA A 17 10.80 -2.83 11.70
N LYS A 18 9.99 -3.89 11.80
CA LYS A 18 10.13 -5.14 11.06
C LYS A 18 9.28 -5.15 9.79
N CYS A 19 9.65 -6.02 8.86
CA CYS A 19 8.78 -6.35 7.74
C CYS A 19 7.57 -7.16 8.22
N VAL A 20 6.47 -7.13 7.46
CA VAL A 20 5.24 -7.87 7.82
C VAL A 20 5.50 -9.36 7.98
N ALA A 21 6.19 -9.98 7.02
CA ALA A 21 6.50 -11.41 7.07
C ALA A 21 7.34 -11.81 8.28
N GLU A 22 8.31 -10.96 8.65
CA GLU A 22 9.15 -11.17 9.83
C GLU A 22 8.33 -11.06 11.11
N ALA A 23 7.51 -10.03 11.24
CA ALA A 23 6.64 -9.83 12.38
C ALA A 23 5.65 -10.99 12.55
N LYS A 24 5.04 -11.46 11.46
CA LYS A 24 4.12 -12.61 11.49
C LYS A 24 4.73 -13.90 12.03
N LYS A 25 6.00 -14.14 11.73
CA LYS A 25 6.71 -15.35 12.20
C LYS A 25 7.02 -15.32 13.68
N ALA A 26 7.26 -14.15 14.23
CA ALA A 26 7.75 -13.98 15.59
C ALA A 26 6.66 -13.59 16.59
N ALA A 27 5.63 -12.88 16.16
CA ALA A 27 4.62 -12.30 17.03
C ALA A 27 3.55 -13.29 17.47
N LYS A 28 2.99 -13.01 18.64
CA LYS A 28 1.84 -13.69 19.23
C LYS A 28 0.76 -12.67 19.55
N LYS A 29 -0.48 -13.14 19.69
CA LYS A 29 -1.58 -12.30 20.17
C LYS A 29 -1.22 -11.63 21.49
N GLY A 30 -1.41 -10.32 21.56
CA GLY A 30 -1.10 -9.48 22.71
C GLY A 30 0.29 -8.85 22.69
N ASP A 31 1.18 -9.28 21.78
CA ASP A 31 2.52 -8.68 21.66
C ASP A 31 2.42 -7.26 21.10
N THR A 32 3.34 -6.40 21.55
CA THR A 32 3.59 -5.10 20.94
C THR A 32 4.57 -5.26 19.78
N VAL A 33 4.20 -4.77 18.62
CA VAL A 33 5.01 -4.85 17.39
C VAL A 33 5.20 -3.47 16.76
N VAL A 34 6.34 -3.29 16.09
CA VAL A 34 6.60 -2.13 15.23
C VAL A 34 6.81 -2.65 13.81
N ILE A 35 6.00 -2.18 12.89
CA ILE A 35 5.95 -2.70 11.52
C ILE A 35 6.07 -1.56 10.52
N LYS A 36 6.83 -1.83 9.46
CA LYS A 36 6.93 -0.97 8.27
C LYS A 36 6.29 -1.66 7.09
N ALA A 37 5.29 -1.03 6.51
CA ALA A 37 4.49 -1.59 5.44
C ALA A 37 3.95 -0.52 4.48
N LYS A 38 3.53 -0.95 3.29
CA LYS A 38 2.83 -0.10 2.32
C LYS A 38 1.32 -0.33 2.41
N ILE A 39 0.54 0.71 2.24
CA ILE A 39 -0.92 0.58 2.15
C ILE A 39 -1.29 -0.05 0.81
N GLY A 40 -1.88 -1.23 0.87
CA GLY A 40 -2.23 -2.02 -0.31
C GLY A 40 -2.48 -3.48 0.02
N GLY A 41 -2.45 -4.32 -1.02
CA GLY A 41 -2.68 -5.76 -0.90
C GLY A 41 -4.03 -6.20 -1.44
N ARG A 42 -4.88 -5.24 -1.78
CA ARG A 42 -6.17 -5.46 -2.47
C ARG A 42 -6.63 -4.17 -3.17
N ALA A 43 -7.56 -4.31 -4.11
CA ALA A 43 -8.08 -3.20 -4.90
C ALA A 43 -8.65 -2.04 -4.07
N GLU A 44 -9.29 -2.36 -2.96
CA GLU A 44 -9.84 -1.41 -1.98
C GLU A 44 -9.20 -1.71 -0.60
N PRO A 45 -8.01 -1.13 -0.31
CA PRO A 45 -7.30 -1.45 0.92
C PRO A 45 -7.93 -0.82 2.17
N PHE A 46 -8.68 0.27 2.02
CA PHE A 46 -9.38 0.93 3.11
C PHE A 46 -10.80 0.39 3.26
N ILE A 47 -11.20 0.08 4.49
CA ILE A 47 -12.58 -0.29 4.77
C ILE A 47 -13.41 0.98 4.96
N ARG A 48 -14.43 1.14 4.14
CA ARG A 48 -15.30 2.31 4.18
C ARG A 48 -15.98 2.46 5.54
N ASN A 49 -15.99 3.67 6.09
CA ASN A 49 -16.58 4.00 7.40
C ASN A 49 -16.04 3.17 8.58
N ARG A 50 -14.81 2.69 8.47
CA ARG A 50 -14.10 2.01 9.57
C ARG A 50 -12.62 2.37 9.55
N ALA A 51 -12.04 2.48 10.72
CA ALA A 51 -10.60 2.73 10.87
C ALA A 51 -9.82 1.42 10.70
N VAL A 52 -9.93 0.83 9.51
CA VAL A 52 -9.29 -0.44 9.12
C VAL A 52 -8.67 -0.29 7.75
N VAL A 53 -7.43 -0.72 7.61
CA VAL A 53 -6.69 -0.67 6.34
C VAL A 53 -5.82 -1.91 6.15
N MET A 54 -5.75 -2.38 4.92
CA MET A 54 -4.86 -3.47 4.50
C MET A 54 -3.48 -2.94 4.16
N LEU A 55 -2.47 -3.67 4.58
CA LEU A 55 -1.08 -3.36 4.36
C LEU A 55 -0.34 -4.54 3.73
N ALA A 56 0.62 -4.22 2.87
CA ALA A 56 1.53 -5.17 2.26
C ALA A 56 2.95 -4.97 2.80
N ASP A 57 3.71 -6.05 2.89
CA ASP A 57 5.11 -6.00 3.26
C ASP A 57 5.89 -5.03 2.36
N ARG A 58 6.70 -4.16 2.94
CA ARG A 58 7.53 -3.22 2.19
C ARG A 58 8.55 -3.91 1.27
N CYS A 59 8.88 -5.16 1.58
CA CYS A 59 9.82 -5.96 0.79
C CYS A 59 9.18 -6.54 -0.48
N LEU A 60 7.86 -6.57 -0.58
CA LEU A 60 7.17 -6.87 -1.83
C LEU A 60 7.18 -5.63 -2.75
N LYS A 61 7.45 -5.87 -4.02
CA LYS A 61 7.29 -4.84 -5.04
C LYS A 61 5.83 -4.67 -5.37
N SER A 62 5.33 -3.45 -5.25
CA SER A 62 4.03 -3.08 -5.81
C SER A 62 4.12 -2.98 -7.33
N CYS A 63 2.97 -3.05 -8.01
CA CYS A 63 2.97 -3.06 -9.48
C CYS A 63 3.57 -1.78 -10.10
N ASP A 64 3.54 -0.64 -9.41
CA ASP A 64 4.19 0.60 -9.86
C ASP A 64 5.72 0.51 -9.87
N GLU A 65 6.30 -0.43 -9.14
CA GLU A 65 7.74 -0.70 -9.10
C GLU A 65 8.18 -1.72 -10.16
N ILE A 66 7.23 -2.32 -10.88
CA ILE A 66 7.50 -3.26 -11.97
C ILE A 66 7.49 -2.48 -13.29
N PRO A 67 8.60 -2.48 -14.06
CA PRO A 67 8.63 -1.82 -15.36
C PRO A 67 7.54 -2.34 -16.30
N ASP A 68 6.87 -1.42 -17.00
CA ASP A 68 5.85 -1.72 -18.00
C ASP A 68 4.61 -2.51 -17.50
N ASP A 69 4.38 -2.54 -16.19
CA ASP A 69 3.18 -3.16 -15.65
C ASP A 69 1.92 -2.35 -16.01
N PRO A 70 0.92 -2.97 -16.66
CA PRO A 70 -0.30 -2.27 -17.09
C PRO A 70 -1.32 -2.07 -15.97
N CYS A 71 -1.01 -2.43 -14.74
CA CYS A 71 -1.94 -2.43 -13.63
C CYS A 71 -2.48 -1.02 -13.33
N THR A 72 -3.79 -0.84 -13.35
CA THR A 72 -4.46 0.42 -13.06
C THR A 72 -4.56 0.69 -11.56
N LYS A 73 -4.40 -0.35 -10.74
CA LYS A 73 -4.37 -0.29 -9.27
C LYS A 73 -3.09 -0.93 -8.75
N PRO A 74 -1.94 -0.26 -8.84
CA PRO A 74 -0.64 -0.85 -8.53
C PRO A 74 -0.51 -1.29 -7.06
N TRP A 75 -1.35 -0.79 -6.18
CA TRP A 75 -1.43 -1.18 -4.77
C TRP A 75 -2.18 -2.50 -4.53
N ASP A 76 -2.82 -3.08 -5.56
CA ASP A 76 -3.58 -4.33 -5.44
C ASP A 76 -2.67 -5.57 -5.34
N TYR A 77 -1.43 -5.47 -5.81
CA TYR A 77 -0.52 -6.63 -5.89
C TYR A 77 -1.14 -7.81 -6.66
N CYS A 78 -1.83 -7.51 -7.74
CA CYS A 78 -2.56 -8.51 -8.53
C CYS A 78 -1.65 -9.59 -9.13
N CYS A 79 -0.38 -9.28 -9.35
CA CYS A 79 0.63 -10.19 -9.88
C CYS A 79 1.23 -11.14 -8.83
N GLU A 80 0.97 -10.89 -7.53
CA GLU A 80 1.48 -11.72 -6.45
C GLU A 80 0.64 -12.99 -6.28
N PRO A 81 1.27 -14.17 -6.16
CA PRO A 81 0.57 -15.42 -5.87
C PRO A 81 -0.19 -15.35 -4.54
N PRO A 82 -1.32 -16.07 -4.39
CA PRO A 82 -2.10 -16.09 -3.15
C PRO A 82 -1.28 -16.44 -1.90
N GLU A 83 -0.33 -17.37 -2.01
CA GLU A 83 0.54 -17.77 -0.89
C GLU A 83 1.49 -16.65 -0.48
N SER A 84 2.02 -15.88 -1.45
CA SER A 84 2.84 -14.70 -1.18
C SER A 84 2.02 -13.62 -0.48
N LYS A 85 0.81 -13.33 -0.97
CA LYS A 85 -0.12 -12.40 -0.31
C LYS A 85 -0.41 -12.83 1.13
N LYS A 86 -0.73 -14.09 1.35
CA LYS A 86 -0.98 -14.65 2.69
C LYS A 86 0.18 -14.43 3.66
N ALA A 87 1.40 -14.59 3.19
CA ALA A 87 2.60 -14.42 4.01
C ALA A 87 2.96 -12.94 4.29
N ASN A 88 2.60 -12.03 3.39
CA ASN A 88 3.11 -10.67 3.34
C ASN A 88 2.04 -9.58 3.51
N MET A 89 0.79 -9.94 3.76
CA MET A 89 -0.30 -9.01 3.99
C MET A 89 -0.74 -9.01 5.45
N MET A 90 -1.25 -7.87 5.90
CA MET A 90 -1.78 -7.69 7.24
C MET A 90 -2.90 -6.65 7.26
N THR A 91 -3.55 -6.55 8.40
CA THR A 91 -4.55 -5.52 8.67
C THR A 91 -4.10 -4.66 9.83
N MET A 92 -4.13 -3.34 9.65
CA MET A 92 -3.98 -2.35 10.70
C MET A 92 -5.34 -1.75 11.02
N GLN A 93 -5.65 -1.56 12.29
CA GLN A 93 -6.89 -0.91 12.71
C GLN A 93 -6.67 0.02 13.90
N LEU A 94 -7.51 1.04 14.01
CA LEU A 94 -7.64 1.86 15.21
C LEU A 94 -8.92 1.48 15.93
N VAL A 95 -8.79 1.16 17.20
CA VAL A 95 -9.92 0.71 18.02
C VAL A 95 -10.29 1.74 19.09
N GLY A 96 -11.57 1.76 19.43
CA GLY A 96 -12.06 2.53 20.56
C GLY A 96 -11.86 1.79 21.90
N ALA A 97 -12.35 2.39 22.97
CA ALA A 97 -12.30 1.82 24.31
C ALA A 97 -13.05 0.47 24.42
N ASP A 98 -14.00 0.22 23.52
CA ASP A 98 -14.74 -1.03 23.42
C ASP A 98 -13.99 -2.14 22.65
N GLY A 99 -12.77 -1.89 22.22
CA GLY A 99 -11.94 -2.80 21.43
C GLY A 99 -12.39 -2.99 19.98
N LYS A 100 -13.38 -2.24 19.51
CA LYS A 100 -13.89 -2.32 18.15
C LYS A 100 -13.28 -1.23 17.27
N PRO A 101 -13.11 -1.50 15.97
CA PRO A 101 -12.65 -0.47 15.04
C PRO A 101 -13.53 0.78 15.07
N LEU A 102 -12.90 1.94 15.13
CA LEU A 102 -13.58 3.23 15.07
C LEU A 102 -14.44 3.30 13.80
N LYS A 103 -15.63 3.88 13.91
CA LYS A 103 -16.59 4.05 12.80
C LYS A 103 -16.26 5.27 11.94
N THR A 104 -15.00 5.41 11.56
CA THR A 104 -14.46 6.51 10.76
C THR A 104 -13.45 5.95 9.76
N GLY A 105 -13.53 6.34 8.49
CA GLY A 105 -12.58 5.89 7.47
C GLY A 105 -11.19 6.49 7.68
N LEU A 106 -10.14 5.75 7.31
CA LEU A 106 -8.74 6.17 7.41
C LEU A 106 -8.23 6.83 6.12
N GLN A 107 -8.85 6.58 4.97
CA GLN A 107 -8.38 7.11 3.69
C GLN A 107 -8.37 8.64 3.68
N GLY A 108 -7.24 9.23 3.24
CA GLY A 108 -7.03 10.67 3.18
C GLY A 108 -6.68 11.34 4.52
N VAL A 109 -6.71 10.60 5.62
CA VAL A 109 -6.33 11.13 6.93
C VAL A 109 -4.81 11.14 7.04
N ARG A 110 -4.21 12.33 7.25
CA ARG A 110 -2.76 12.49 7.44
C ARG A 110 -1.92 11.76 6.37
N ASP A 111 -2.30 11.89 5.10
CA ASP A 111 -1.64 11.27 3.94
C ASP A 111 -1.71 9.74 3.90
N LEU A 112 -2.63 9.11 4.62
CA LEU A 112 -2.94 7.69 4.49
C LEU A 112 -3.68 7.43 3.17
N GLU A 113 -2.92 7.07 2.15
CA GLU A 113 -3.42 6.77 0.80
C GLU A 113 -2.82 5.45 0.30
N PRO A 114 -3.42 4.81 -0.72
CA PRO A 114 -2.83 3.63 -1.34
C PRO A 114 -1.37 3.88 -1.75
N LEU A 115 -0.46 2.93 -1.50
CA LEU A 115 0.99 3.01 -1.71
C LEU A 115 1.77 3.90 -0.72
N ALA A 116 1.14 4.57 0.22
CA ALA A 116 1.87 5.25 1.27
C ALA A 116 2.67 4.24 2.11
N LEU A 117 3.91 4.58 2.41
CA LEU A 117 4.78 3.80 3.28
C LEU A 117 4.61 4.29 4.71
N VAL A 118 4.19 3.40 5.59
CA VAL A 118 3.92 3.71 6.99
C VAL A 118 4.78 2.87 7.93
N VAL A 119 5.17 3.47 9.05
CA VAL A 119 5.75 2.79 10.21
C VAL A 119 4.78 2.96 11.36
N PHE A 120 4.36 1.87 11.96
CA PHE A 120 3.41 1.95 13.07
C PHE A 120 3.76 0.98 14.20
N GLU A 121 3.40 1.38 15.40
CA GLU A 121 3.46 0.55 16.61
C GLU A 121 2.05 0.18 17.02
N GLY A 122 1.86 -1.04 17.48
CA GLY A 122 0.57 -1.50 17.96
C GLY A 122 0.62 -2.85 18.65
N THR A 123 -0.54 -3.30 19.10
CA THR A 123 -0.73 -4.59 19.78
C THR A 123 -1.38 -5.58 18.84
N VAL A 124 -0.84 -6.79 18.76
CA VAL A 124 -1.42 -7.88 17.95
C VAL A 124 -2.76 -8.28 18.52
N ALA A 125 -3.81 -7.98 17.76
CA ALA A 125 -5.19 -8.32 18.14
C ALA A 125 -5.55 -9.75 17.75
N GLU A 126 -5.10 -10.18 16.57
CA GLU A 126 -5.36 -11.50 16.03
C GLU A 126 -4.23 -11.97 15.14
N ILE A 127 -3.87 -13.24 15.25
CA ILE A 127 -2.90 -13.89 14.40
C ILE A 127 -3.22 -15.37 14.33
N ASP A 128 -3.20 -15.97 13.12
CA ASP A 128 -3.45 -17.39 12.91
C ASP A 128 -2.61 -17.99 11.78
N ALA A 129 -2.66 -19.30 11.65
CA ALA A 129 -1.95 -20.04 10.61
C ALA A 129 -2.54 -19.84 9.20
N ASN A 130 -3.77 -19.29 9.09
CA ASN A 130 -4.44 -19.05 7.82
C ASN A 130 -4.03 -17.72 7.16
N GLY A 131 -3.11 -16.99 7.79
CA GLY A 131 -2.59 -15.72 7.29
C GLY A 131 -3.25 -14.49 7.90
N THR A 132 -4.17 -14.64 8.84
CA THR A 132 -4.74 -13.53 9.60
C THR A 132 -3.65 -12.87 10.44
N PHE A 133 -3.49 -11.57 10.32
CA PHE A 133 -2.60 -10.78 11.15
C PHE A 133 -3.20 -9.38 11.30
N VAL A 134 -3.78 -9.12 12.45
CA VAL A 134 -4.47 -7.87 12.77
C VAL A 134 -3.77 -7.19 13.93
N VAL A 135 -3.41 -5.93 13.74
CA VAL A 135 -2.72 -5.11 14.75
C VAL A 135 -3.57 -3.87 15.07
N ASN A 136 -3.82 -3.65 16.36
CA ASN A 136 -4.41 -2.42 16.86
C ASN A 136 -3.30 -1.38 16.98
N ALA A 137 -3.25 -0.43 16.06
CA ALA A 137 -2.21 0.60 16.03
C ALA A 137 -2.44 1.62 17.16
N THR A 138 -1.34 2.01 17.79
CA THR A 138 -1.28 3.05 18.84
C THR A 138 -0.47 4.26 18.40
N LYS A 139 0.49 4.06 17.49
CA LYS A 139 1.28 5.13 16.86
C LYS A 139 1.43 4.86 15.38
N ILE A 140 1.23 5.87 14.56
CA ILE A 140 1.37 5.79 13.09
C ILE A 140 2.24 6.94 12.62
N HIS A 141 3.25 6.61 11.82
CA HIS A 141 4.09 7.57 11.12
C HIS A 141 4.02 7.29 9.61
N VAL A 142 3.70 8.32 8.82
CA VAL A 142 3.75 8.22 7.36
C VAL A 142 5.17 8.60 6.93
N GLU A 143 5.99 7.60 6.58
CA GLU A 143 7.39 7.80 6.21
C GLU A 143 7.53 8.33 4.78
N LYS A 144 6.71 7.80 3.86
CA LYS A 144 6.66 8.24 2.47
C LYS A 144 5.21 8.31 2.02
N LYS A 145 4.83 9.49 1.54
CA LYS A 145 3.51 9.69 0.94
C LYS A 145 3.34 8.81 -0.30
N ALA A 146 2.10 8.49 -0.62
CA ALA A 146 1.78 7.84 -1.88
C ALA A 146 2.39 8.62 -3.05
N PRO A 147 2.91 7.94 -4.10
CA PRO A 147 3.38 8.63 -5.29
C PRO A 147 2.24 9.45 -5.89
N THR A 148 2.44 10.76 -6.00
CA THR A 148 1.49 11.66 -6.65
C THR A 148 1.49 11.39 -8.13
N GLY A 149 0.47 10.63 -8.61
CA GLY A 149 0.09 10.59 -10.00
C GLY A 149 0.96 9.74 -10.91
N LYS A 150 0.49 8.52 -11.19
CA LYS A 150 0.27 8.11 -12.57
C LYS A 150 -1.24 7.91 -12.75
N SER A 151 -1.99 8.99 -12.73
CA SER A 151 -3.18 9.06 -13.53
C SER A 151 -2.72 8.88 -14.97
N GLY A 152 -3.15 7.80 -15.61
CA GLY A 152 -2.73 7.49 -16.96
C GLY A 152 -3.21 8.54 -17.96
N ALA A 153 -2.45 9.59 -18.10
CA ALA A 153 -2.39 10.38 -19.31
C ALA A 153 -1.18 9.85 -20.09
N LYS A 154 -1.45 8.90 -20.99
CA LYS A 154 -0.55 8.66 -22.09
C LYS A 154 -0.57 9.95 -22.89
N ASP A 155 0.47 10.75 -22.77
CA ASP A 155 0.84 11.71 -23.80
C ASP A 155 1.15 10.89 -25.05
N VAL A 156 0.16 10.80 -25.91
CA VAL A 156 0.33 10.37 -27.28
C VAL A 156 1.09 11.50 -27.95
N LYS A 157 2.41 11.36 -28.02
CA LYS A 157 3.25 12.16 -28.87
C LYS A 157 2.80 11.90 -30.32
N PRO A 158 2.41 12.91 -31.09
CA PRO A 158 2.08 12.69 -32.49
C PRO A 158 3.37 12.32 -33.21
N ASP A 159 3.43 11.11 -33.73
CA ASP A 159 4.43 10.69 -34.69
C ASP A 159 4.32 11.54 -35.94
N THR A 160 5.21 12.52 -36.05
CA THR A 160 5.45 13.21 -37.29
C THR A 160 6.38 12.32 -38.12
N LYS A 161 5.77 11.51 -38.98
CA LYS A 161 6.50 10.80 -40.01
C LYS A 161 6.93 11.79 -41.09
N PRO A 162 8.21 11.91 -41.39
CA PRO A 162 8.60 12.63 -42.59
C PRO A 162 8.42 11.68 -43.78
N ASP A 163 7.52 12.03 -44.66
CA ASP A 163 7.45 11.48 -45.99
C ASP A 163 8.71 11.86 -46.74
N THR A 164 9.59 10.90 -46.93
CA THR A 164 10.65 11.01 -47.93
C THR A 164 10.32 10.09 -49.08
N LYS A 165 9.76 10.66 -50.10
CA LYS A 165 9.55 10.04 -51.40
C LYS A 165 10.89 10.03 -52.12
N PRO A 166 11.40 8.93 -52.59
CA PRO A 166 12.48 8.93 -53.58
C PRO A 166 11.87 8.99 -54.97
N ASP A 167 12.22 10.07 -55.66
CA ASP A 167 11.98 10.18 -57.09
C ASP A 167 12.71 9.11 -57.86
N ALA A 168 11.96 8.28 -58.54
CA ALA A 168 12.46 7.38 -59.54
C ALA A 168 12.62 8.12 -60.87
N LYS A 169 13.83 8.31 -61.27
CA LYS A 169 14.18 8.83 -62.59
C LYS A 169 14.08 7.73 -63.62
N PRO A 170 13.39 7.90 -64.76
CA PRO A 170 13.41 6.94 -65.84
C PRO A 170 14.69 7.08 -66.65
N ALA A 171 15.39 6.01 -66.82
CA ALA A 171 16.46 5.93 -67.78
C ALA A 171 15.86 5.76 -69.19
N ALA A 172 16.23 6.68 -70.09
CA ALA A 172 15.96 6.57 -71.51
C ALA A 172 17.03 5.73 -72.21
N LYS A 173 16.60 4.97 -73.21
CA LYS A 173 17.22 4.18 -74.27
C LYS A 173 17.38 2.73 -74.03
#